data_6f37e788e0a3b76e741563283d7435db
#
_entry.id   6f37e788e0a3b76e741563283d7435db
#
_cell.length_a   1.000
_cell.length_b   1.000
_cell.length_c   1.000
_cell.angle_alpha   90.00
_cell.angle_beta   90.00
_cell.angle_gamma   90.00
#
_symmetry.space_group_name_H-M   'P 1'
#
loop_
_entity.id
_entity.type
_entity.pdbx_description
1 polymer ?
#
loop_
_entity_poly.entity_id
_entity_poly.type
_entity_poly.pdbx_seq_one_letter_code
_entity_poly.pdbx_strand_id
1 'polypeptide(L)'
;MNIKVMRVIFFTRQIDRMSEYYRDVLGLKQVTNEKSWREFDAGGLRIALHSGPPSPGKKGPKIAFYAKDVAATRDELVERGARFGKIRQGEFLLCDGKDPDGNPIQLSNR
;
A
#
# COMPACT_ATOMS: atom_id res chain seq x y z
N MET A 1 -27.96 -4.95 9.89
CA MET A 1 -27.24 -4.91 8.61
C MET A 1 -25.78 -5.23 8.86
N ASN A 2 -25.24 -6.20 8.13
CA ASN A 2 -23.83 -6.62 8.28
C ASN A 2 -23.05 -6.24 7.03
N ILE A 3 -22.42 -5.06 7.08
CA ILE A 3 -21.53 -4.62 6.01
C ILE A 3 -20.13 -4.39 6.59
N LYS A 4 -19.13 -4.67 5.80
CA LYS A 4 -17.73 -4.43 6.16
C LYS A 4 -16.90 -4.11 4.91
N VAL A 5 -15.85 -3.37 5.07
CA VAL A 5 -14.91 -3.14 3.97
C VAL A 5 -14.16 -4.44 3.73
N MET A 6 -14.18 -4.96 2.50
CA MET A 6 -13.45 -6.18 2.18
C MET A 6 -12.29 -5.93 1.24
N ARG A 7 -12.33 -4.89 0.43
CA ARG A 7 -11.21 -4.55 -0.44
C ARG A 7 -11.18 -3.08 -0.81
N VAL A 8 -10.00 -2.59 -1.13
CA VAL A 8 -9.77 -1.29 -1.76
C VAL A 8 -9.23 -1.58 -3.16
N ILE A 9 -9.82 -0.97 -4.18
CA ILE A 9 -9.47 -1.24 -5.57
C ILE A 9 -8.72 -0.04 -6.13
N PHE A 10 -7.53 -0.30 -6.70
CA PHE A 10 -6.77 0.67 -7.47
C PHE A 10 -6.77 0.29 -8.93
N PHE A 11 -7.05 1.25 -9.80
CA PHE A 11 -6.86 1.06 -11.24
C PHE A 11 -5.41 1.40 -11.59
N THR A 12 -4.82 0.59 -12.49
CA THR A 12 -3.42 0.77 -12.87
C THR A 12 -3.21 0.36 -14.32
N ARG A 13 -2.29 1.06 -15.01
CA ARG A 13 -1.83 0.69 -16.35
C ARG A 13 -0.56 -0.16 -16.30
N GLN A 14 -0.05 -0.45 -15.11
CA GLN A 14 1.17 -1.22 -14.89
C GLN A 14 0.96 -2.28 -13.81
N ILE A 15 -0.01 -3.16 -14.06
CA ILE A 15 -0.45 -4.13 -13.05
C ILE A 15 0.66 -5.07 -12.57
N ASP A 16 1.61 -5.42 -13.44
CA ASP A 16 2.73 -6.27 -13.06
C ASP A 16 3.66 -5.56 -12.08
N ARG A 17 4.02 -4.32 -12.37
CA ARG A 17 4.87 -3.52 -11.49
C ARG A 17 4.19 -3.22 -10.17
N MET A 18 2.91 -2.91 -10.19
CA MET A 18 2.11 -2.71 -8.98
C MET A 18 2.04 -3.98 -8.15
N SER A 19 1.86 -5.14 -8.81
CA SER A 19 1.85 -6.44 -8.13
C SER A 19 3.19 -6.73 -7.44
N GLU A 20 4.29 -6.48 -8.12
CA GLU A 20 5.62 -6.63 -7.53
C GLU A 20 5.79 -5.74 -6.30
N TYR A 21 5.31 -4.51 -6.37
CA TYR A 21 5.42 -3.58 -5.26
C TYR A 21 4.64 -4.10 -4.03
N TYR A 22 3.38 -4.43 -4.18
CA TYR A 22 2.56 -4.88 -3.04
C TYR A 22 2.99 -6.24 -2.52
N ARG A 23 3.40 -7.16 -3.39
CA ARG A 23 3.86 -8.49 -3.01
C ARG A 23 5.30 -8.49 -2.49
N ASP A 24 6.24 -7.97 -3.27
CA ASP A 24 7.68 -8.16 -3.01
C ASP A 24 8.28 -7.04 -2.17
N VAL A 25 7.85 -5.79 -2.36
CA VAL A 25 8.34 -4.67 -1.56
C VAL A 25 7.61 -4.59 -0.22
N LEU A 26 6.27 -4.52 -0.24
CA LEU A 26 5.48 -4.45 0.99
C LEU A 26 5.30 -5.80 1.67
N GLY A 27 5.55 -6.90 0.97
CA GLY A 27 5.48 -8.24 1.55
C GLY A 27 4.07 -8.77 1.79
N LEU A 28 3.08 -8.27 1.05
CA LEU A 28 1.70 -8.76 1.19
C LEU A 28 1.51 -10.07 0.43
N LYS A 29 0.73 -10.98 1.01
CA LYS A 29 0.42 -12.25 0.37
C LYS A 29 -0.53 -12.03 -0.80
N GLN A 30 -0.12 -12.45 -2.00
CA GLN A 30 -1.00 -12.42 -3.16
C GLN A 30 -2.01 -13.57 -3.07
N VAL A 31 -3.30 -13.24 -3.19
CA VAL A 31 -4.39 -14.23 -3.08
C VAL A 31 -5.15 -14.43 -4.39
N THR A 32 -5.01 -13.54 -5.35
CA THR A 32 -5.60 -13.67 -6.68
C THR A 32 -4.58 -13.19 -7.72
N ASN A 33 -4.45 -13.91 -8.82
CA ASN A 33 -3.50 -13.59 -9.88
C ASN A 33 -4.09 -13.87 -11.26
N GLU A 34 -4.92 -12.95 -11.74
CA GLU A 34 -5.48 -12.99 -13.08
C GLU A 34 -4.81 -11.91 -13.94
N LYS A 35 -5.02 -11.95 -15.23
CA LYS A 35 -4.37 -11.00 -16.15
C LYS A 35 -4.70 -9.54 -15.82
N SER A 36 -5.96 -9.24 -15.49
CA SER A 36 -6.43 -7.87 -15.28
C SER A 36 -6.92 -7.60 -13.86
N TRP A 37 -6.77 -8.56 -12.96
CA TRP A 37 -7.25 -8.46 -11.59
C TRP A 37 -6.33 -9.23 -10.65
N ARG A 38 -5.81 -8.54 -9.61
CA ARG A 38 -4.91 -9.16 -8.63
C ARG A 38 -5.26 -8.65 -7.25
N GLU A 39 -5.27 -9.54 -6.29
CA GLU A 39 -5.59 -9.19 -4.92
C GLU A 39 -4.49 -9.63 -3.97
N PHE A 40 -4.32 -8.83 -2.92
CA PHE A 40 -3.32 -9.04 -1.86
C PHE A 40 -4.01 -8.95 -0.51
N ASP A 41 -3.68 -9.88 0.38
CA ASP A 41 -4.16 -9.84 1.76
C ASP A 41 -3.40 -8.75 2.52
N ALA A 42 -4.13 -7.74 2.98
CA ALA A 42 -3.57 -6.60 3.70
C ALA A 42 -3.88 -6.65 5.21
N GLY A 43 -4.26 -7.82 5.73
CA GLY A 43 -4.43 -8.02 7.16
C GLY A 43 -5.79 -7.58 7.73
N GLY A 44 -6.86 -7.83 7.06
CA GLY A 44 -8.21 -7.47 7.50
C GLY A 44 -9.07 -7.01 6.34
N LEU A 45 -8.42 -6.53 5.30
CA LEU A 45 -9.05 -6.24 4.02
C LEU A 45 -8.06 -6.61 2.91
N ARG A 46 -8.52 -6.59 1.68
CA ARG A 46 -7.68 -6.84 0.52
C ARG A 46 -7.39 -5.56 -0.24
N ILE A 47 -6.20 -5.49 -0.80
CA ILE A 47 -5.86 -4.51 -1.82
C ILE A 47 -6.01 -5.21 -3.16
N ALA A 48 -6.84 -4.66 -4.04
CA ALA A 48 -7.07 -5.20 -5.37
C ALA A 48 -6.52 -4.24 -6.42
N LEU A 49 -5.91 -4.81 -7.45
CA LEU A 49 -5.42 -4.07 -8.61
C LEU A 49 -6.25 -4.48 -9.82
N HIS A 50 -6.77 -3.50 -10.53
CA HIS A 50 -7.56 -3.70 -11.74
C HIS A 50 -6.92 -2.92 -12.88
N SER A 51 -6.79 -3.55 -14.05
CA SER A 51 -6.26 -2.86 -15.22
C SER A 51 -7.18 -1.72 -15.66
N GLY A 52 -6.62 -0.53 -15.81
CA GLY A 52 -7.35 0.67 -16.22
C GLY A 52 -6.57 1.94 -15.93
N PRO A 53 -7.10 3.10 -16.32
CA PRO A 53 -6.41 4.37 -16.09
C PRO A 53 -6.37 4.70 -14.59
N PRO A 54 -5.16 4.95 -14.03
CA PRO A 54 -5.04 5.35 -12.63
C PRO A 54 -5.47 6.80 -12.43
N SER A 55 -5.94 7.11 -11.22
CA SER A 55 -6.30 8.47 -10.84
C SER A 55 -5.88 8.73 -9.38
N PRO A 56 -4.58 8.72 -9.08
CA PRO A 56 -4.10 9.00 -7.73
C PRO A 56 -4.32 10.48 -7.41
N GLY A 57 -5.00 10.75 -6.32
CA GLY A 57 -5.24 12.11 -5.87
C GLY A 57 -4.05 12.66 -5.08
N LYS A 58 -3.89 13.99 -5.08
CA LYS A 58 -2.89 14.64 -4.23
C LYS A 58 -3.31 14.66 -2.76
N LYS A 59 -4.60 14.74 -2.52
CA LYS A 59 -5.19 14.78 -1.17
C LYS A 59 -6.35 13.78 -1.05
N GLY A 60 -6.24 12.67 -1.73
CA GLY A 60 -7.23 11.60 -1.64
C GLY A 60 -6.99 10.71 -0.42
N PRO A 61 -7.80 9.67 -0.28
CA PRO A 61 -7.55 8.65 0.72
C PRO A 61 -6.16 8.06 0.59
N LYS A 62 -5.54 7.72 1.71
CA LYS A 62 -4.29 6.97 1.71
C LYS A 62 -4.45 5.70 2.54
N ILE A 63 -3.68 4.68 2.19
CA ILE A 63 -3.65 3.45 2.96
C ILE A 63 -2.59 3.59 4.04
N ALA A 64 -2.99 3.44 5.29
CA ALA A 64 -2.06 3.42 6.41
C ALA A 64 -1.77 1.97 6.79
N PHE A 65 -0.49 1.63 6.79
CA PHE A 65 -0.01 0.33 7.26
C PHE A 65 0.51 0.48 8.68
N TYR A 66 0.13 -0.44 9.55
CA TYR A 66 0.63 -0.45 10.91
C TYR A 66 2.00 -1.08 11.00
N ALA A 67 2.89 -0.45 11.75
CA ALA A 67 4.17 -1.01 12.14
C ALA A 67 4.47 -0.61 13.58
N LYS A 68 4.77 -1.58 14.42
CA LYS A 68 5.13 -1.32 15.82
C LYS A 68 6.40 -0.46 15.92
N ASP A 69 7.40 -0.80 15.12
CA ASP A 69 8.65 -0.03 15.00
C ASP A 69 8.70 0.62 13.63
N VAL A 70 8.26 1.87 13.56
CA VAL A 70 8.17 2.62 12.30
C VAL A 70 9.54 2.82 11.68
N ALA A 71 10.56 3.15 12.47
CA ALA A 71 11.90 3.40 11.96
C ALA A 71 12.52 2.16 11.32
N ALA A 72 12.49 1.03 12.03
CA ALA A 72 13.05 -0.22 11.52
C ALA A 72 12.29 -0.71 10.27
N THR A 73 10.96 -0.63 10.29
CA THR A 73 10.14 -1.06 9.16
C THR A 73 10.36 -0.15 7.95
N ARG A 74 10.45 1.16 8.16
CA ARG A 74 10.77 2.11 7.10
C ARG A 74 12.11 1.78 6.44
N ASP A 75 13.13 1.53 7.24
CA ASP A 75 14.46 1.21 6.71
C ASP A 75 14.44 -0.07 5.87
N GLU A 76 13.76 -1.10 6.34
CA GLU A 76 13.62 -2.35 5.59
C GLU A 76 12.87 -2.15 4.27
N LEU A 77 11.78 -1.39 4.28
CA LEU A 77 11.00 -1.12 3.07
C LEU A 77 11.78 -0.28 2.07
N VAL A 78 12.51 0.73 2.54
CA VAL A 78 13.38 1.55 1.67
C VAL A 78 14.48 0.70 1.05
N GLU A 79 15.06 -0.23 1.78
CA GLU A 79 16.04 -1.18 1.26
C GLU A 79 15.45 -2.06 0.16
N ARG A 80 14.16 -2.40 0.26
CA ARG A 80 13.43 -3.16 -0.77
C ARG A 80 12.99 -2.30 -1.96
N GLY A 81 13.26 -1.00 -1.94
CA GLY A 81 12.93 -0.08 -3.03
C GLY A 81 11.72 0.81 -2.81
N ALA A 82 11.12 0.79 -1.61
CA ALA A 82 10.02 1.69 -1.30
C ALA A 82 10.53 3.14 -1.12
N ARG A 83 9.64 4.08 -1.37
CA ARG A 83 9.92 5.51 -1.18
C ARG A 83 9.07 6.03 -0.02
N PHE A 84 9.72 6.30 1.11
CA PHE A 84 9.11 6.92 2.26
C PHE A 84 9.88 8.17 2.65
N GLY A 85 9.14 9.21 3.00
CA GLY A 85 9.72 10.44 3.53
C GLY A 85 10.22 10.27 4.96
N LYS A 86 10.59 11.39 5.58
CA LYS A 86 11.09 11.41 6.95
C LYS A 86 9.99 10.97 7.92
N ILE A 87 10.40 10.31 9.00
CA ILE A 87 9.51 10.01 10.11
C ILE A 87 9.16 11.32 10.82
N ARG A 88 7.87 11.58 10.93
CA ARG A 88 7.37 12.70 11.73
C ARG A 88 7.08 12.19 13.13
N GLN A 89 7.57 12.94 14.12
CA GLN A 89 7.38 12.64 15.53
C GLN A 89 6.27 13.50 16.11
N GLY A 90 5.45 12.90 16.95
CA GLY A 90 4.36 13.54 17.66
C GLY A 90 3.82 12.54 18.66
N GLU A 91 2.51 12.53 18.87
CA GLU A 91 1.87 11.50 19.70
C GLU A 91 2.11 10.11 19.12
N PHE A 92 2.14 10.00 17.79
CA PHE A 92 2.44 8.77 17.06
C PHE A 92 3.59 9.03 16.08
N LEU A 93 4.33 7.98 15.76
CA LEU A 93 5.34 8.03 14.70
C LEU A 93 4.69 7.63 13.38
N LEU A 94 4.99 8.37 12.34
CA LEU A 94 4.50 8.05 11.00
C LEU A 94 5.41 8.60 9.91
N CYS A 95 5.35 8.00 8.73
CA CYS A 95 5.96 8.54 7.52
C CYS A 95 5.07 8.26 6.32
N ASP A 96 5.11 9.15 5.35
CA ASP A 96 4.31 9.06 4.14
C ASP A 96 5.16 8.60 2.96
N GLY A 97 4.55 7.86 2.07
CA GLY A 97 5.16 7.38 0.84
C GLY A 97 4.15 7.29 -0.29
N LYS A 98 4.61 6.75 -1.39
CA LYS A 98 3.76 6.53 -2.58
C LYS A 98 4.10 5.19 -3.20
N ASP A 99 3.09 4.52 -3.75
CA ASP A 99 3.32 3.34 -4.57
C ASP A 99 3.80 3.75 -5.99
N PRO A 100 4.10 2.79 -6.89
CA PRO A 100 4.60 3.13 -8.23
C PRO A 100 3.66 3.98 -9.08
N ASP A 101 2.35 3.93 -8.82
CA ASP A 101 1.37 4.78 -9.53
C ASP A 101 1.16 6.14 -8.85
N GLY A 102 1.82 6.39 -7.72
CA GLY A 102 1.67 7.63 -6.97
C GLY A 102 0.52 7.62 -5.98
N ASN A 103 -0.09 6.46 -5.70
CA ASN A 103 -1.09 6.36 -4.66
C ASN A 103 -0.46 6.62 -3.29
N PRO A 104 -1.05 7.48 -2.46
CA PRO A 104 -0.47 7.80 -1.16
C PRO A 104 -0.62 6.64 -0.19
N ILE A 105 0.47 6.32 0.50
CA ILE A 105 0.50 5.33 1.57
C ILE A 105 1.18 5.92 2.79
N GLN A 106 0.93 5.34 3.93
CA GLN A 106 1.51 5.79 5.19
C GLN A 106 1.93 4.59 6.03
N LEU A 107 3.02 4.73 6.73
CA LEU A 107 3.47 3.80 7.75
C LEU A 107 3.31 4.48 9.11
N SER A 108 2.69 3.82 10.07
CA SER A 108 2.35 4.44 11.36
C SER A 108 2.27 3.40 12.47
N ASN A 109 2.53 3.83 13.70
CA ASN A 109 2.32 3.00 14.88
C ASN A 109 1.01 3.31 15.63
N ARG A 110 0.11 4.06 14.97
CA ARG A 110 -1.23 4.32 15.49
C ARG A 110 -2.19 3.21 15.11
#